data_533cd858119c01a2a74b9045f9f75aba
#
_entry.id   533cd858119c01a2a74b9045f9f75aba
#
_cell.length_a   1.000
_cell.length_b   1.000
_cell.length_c   1.000
_cell.angle_alpha   90.00
_cell.angle_beta   90.00
_cell.angle_gamma   90.00
#
_symmetry.space_group_name_H-M   'P 1'
#
loop_
_entity.id
_entity.type
_entity.pdbx_description
1 polymer ?
#
loop_
_entity_poly.entity_id
_entity_poly.type
_entity_poly.pdbx_seq_one_letter_code
_entity_poly.pdbx_strand_id
1 'polypeptide(L)'
;MNKNDLKLYAITDRQWLHGARLSEHVKLAIEGGATMIQIRDKDILSTDSDAGLKDEYNEALEIKRICHEHNVPLIINDNVPFAIDIAADGVHLGQDDMNPAEARKLLGTDKIIGVTAKTVEQAKRAEADGADYLGSGAVFGSTTKLNAKPMTKELLREITEAVDIPVVAIGGINADNAVTLEGTGIAGIALVGAIFASADIKAAARELAEICDKIQ
;
A
#
# COMPACT_ATOMS: atom_id res chain seq x y z
N MET A 1 11.37 8.69 4.41
CA MET A 1 10.81 7.33 4.57
C MET A 1 11.95 6.36 4.90
N ASN A 2 11.76 5.43 5.82
CA ASN A 2 12.71 4.35 6.09
C ASN A 2 12.33 3.13 5.23
N LYS A 3 13.31 2.38 4.67
CA LYS A 3 13.05 1.15 3.89
C LYS A 3 12.22 0.13 4.69
N ASN A 4 12.43 0.05 6.01
CA ASN A 4 11.71 -0.87 6.90
C ASN A 4 10.21 -0.53 7.04
N ASP A 5 9.80 0.70 6.72
CA ASP A 5 8.38 1.07 6.72
C ASP A 5 7.60 0.26 5.66
N LEU A 6 8.29 -0.24 4.63
CA LEU A 6 7.70 -1.01 3.53
C LEU A 6 7.67 -2.52 3.76
N LYS A 7 8.17 -3.04 4.89
CA LYS A 7 8.30 -4.48 5.16
C LYS A 7 6.98 -5.22 5.01
N LEU A 8 5.94 -4.79 5.73
CA LEU A 8 4.58 -5.32 5.64
C LEU A 8 3.59 -4.18 5.41
N TYR A 9 3.21 -3.98 4.17
CA TYR A 9 2.35 -2.89 3.73
C TYR A 9 0.91 -3.37 3.61
N ALA A 10 0.04 -2.99 4.54
CA ALA A 10 -1.37 -3.39 4.54
C ALA A 10 -2.23 -2.34 3.82
N ILE A 11 -2.95 -2.78 2.78
CA ILE A 11 -3.84 -1.94 1.97
C ILE A 11 -5.28 -2.33 2.27
N THR A 12 -6.08 -1.38 2.72
CA THR A 12 -7.46 -1.62 3.16
C THR A 12 -8.41 -1.93 2.00
N ASP A 13 -9.50 -2.65 2.32
CA ASP A 13 -10.62 -2.88 1.41
C ASP A 13 -11.90 -3.09 2.24
N ARG A 14 -12.91 -2.24 2.03
CA ARG A 14 -14.17 -2.26 2.78
C ARG A 14 -15.01 -3.51 2.57
N GLN A 15 -14.78 -4.27 1.49
CA GLN A 15 -15.53 -5.52 1.25
C GLN A 15 -15.41 -6.56 2.38
N TRP A 16 -14.37 -6.46 3.22
CA TRP A 16 -14.08 -7.42 4.29
C TRP A 16 -14.54 -6.97 5.67
N LEU A 17 -15.24 -5.83 5.80
CA LEU A 17 -15.61 -5.28 7.11
C LEU A 17 -16.67 -6.09 7.87
N HIS A 18 -17.58 -6.76 7.17
CA HIS A 18 -18.65 -7.57 7.79
C HIS A 18 -19.37 -6.89 8.98
N GLY A 19 -19.50 -5.55 8.91
CA GLY A 19 -20.12 -4.74 9.97
C GLY A 19 -19.16 -4.16 11.01
N ALA A 20 -17.87 -4.49 10.97
CA ALA A 20 -16.84 -3.85 11.79
C ALA A 20 -16.42 -2.50 11.19
N ARG A 21 -15.68 -1.71 11.95
CA ARG A 21 -15.09 -0.45 11.47
C ARG A 21 -13.74 -0.72 10.82
N LEU A 22 -13.41 0.08 9.79
CA LEU A 22 -12.10 -0.02 9.13
C LEU A 22 -10.97 0.30 10.10
N SER A 23 -11.17 1.26 11.01
CA SER A 23 -10.23 1.63 12.06
C SER A 23 -9.87 0.46 13.00
N GLU A 24 -10.84 -0.41 13.31
CA GLU A 24 -10.60 -1.63 14.11
C GLU A 24 -9.73 -2.63 13.35
N HIS A 25 -10.01 -2.87 12.06
CA HIS A 25 -9.22 -3.75 11.21
C HIS A 25 -7.78 -3.24 11.05
N VAL A 26 -7.59 -1.94 10.82
CA VAL A 26 -6.27 -1.32 10.73
C VAL A 26 -5.48 -1.48 12.03
N LYS A 27 -6.11 -1.25 13.18
CA LYS A 27 -5.47 -1.46 14.48
C LYS A 27 -4.98 -2.90 14.65
N LEU A 28 -5.81 -3.89 14.31
CA LEU A 28 -5.42 -5.30 14.37
C LEU A 28 -4.26 -5.64 13.43
N ALA A 29 -4.24 -5.07 12.22
CA ALA A 29 -3.15 -5.27 11.27
C ALA A 29 -1.82 -4.69 11.81
N ILE A 30 -1.85 -3.48 12.39
CA ILE A 30 -0.69 -2.84 13.03
C ILE A 30 -0.20 -3.66 14.23
N GLU A 31 -1.09 -4.08 15.10
CA GLU A 31 -0.77 -4.94 16.25
C GLU A 31 -0.21 -6.31 15.82
N GLY A 32 -0.50 -6.76 14.60
CA GLY A 32 0.05 -7.95 13.96
C GLY A 32 1.41 -7.72 13.31
N GLY A 33 1.85 -6.47 13.13
CA GLY A 33 3.17 -6.16 12.57
C GLY A 33 3.15 -5.44 11.22
N ALA A 34 1.99 -4.92 10.77
CA ALA A 34 1.97 -4.04 9.61
C ALA A 34 2.80 -2.78 9.87
N THR A 35 3.68 -2.46 8.93
CA THR A 35 4.65 -1.36 9.04
C THR A 35 4.27 -0.13 8.22
N MET A 36 3.28 -0.26 7.34
CA MET A 36 2.66 0.81 6.57
C MET A 36 1.19 0.49 6.32
N ILE A 37 0.34 1.50 6.36
CA ILE A 37 -1.09 1.38 6.07
C ILE A 37 -1.44 2.22 4.85
N GLN A 38 -2.25 1.68 3.93
CA GLN A 38 -2.88 2.47 2.88
C GLN A 38 -4.41 2.40 3.01
N ILE A 39 -5.04 3.55 3.12
CA ILE A 39 -6.48 3.65 2.91
C ILE A 39 -6.73 3.64 1.41
N ARG A 40 -7.36 2.56 0.94
CA ARG A 40 -7.83 2.42 -0.42
C ARG A 40 -9.35 2.26 -0.39
N ASP A 41 -10.01 3.37 -0.64
CA ASP A 41 -11.45 3.46 -0.73
C ASP A 41 -11.81 4.12 -2.06
N LYS A 42 -12.42 3.35 -2.96
CA LYS A 42 -12.80 3.87 -4.28
C LYS A 42 -14.06 4.72 -4.21
N ASP A 43 -14.81 4.56 -3.13
CA ASP A 43 -16.12 5.16 -2.94
C ASP A 43 -16.09 6.37 -1.98
N ILE A 44 -14.94 6.69 -1.38
CA ILE A 44 -14.79 7.75 -0.36
C ILE A 44 -15.22 9.15 -0.86
N LEU A 45 -15.38 9.32 -2.18
CA LEU A 45 -15.89 10.54 -2.81
C LEU A 45 -17.17 10.31 -3.62
N SER A 46 -17.74 9.08 -3.61
CA SER A 46 -18.92 8.72 -4.39
C SER A 46 -20.20 8.58 -3.57
N THR A 47 -20.11 8.78 -2.24
CA THR A 47 -21.33 8.81 -1.42
C THR A 47 -22.07 10.11 -1.67
N ASP A 48 -23.26 10.01 -2.27
CA ASP A 48 -24.16 11.14 -2.57
C ASP A 48 -24.78 11.80 -1.30
N SER A 49 -24.33 11.41 -0.10
CA SER A 49 -24.86 11.96 1.15
C SER A 49 -23.76 12.63 1.98
N ASP A 50 -24.00 13.88 2.38
CA ASP A 50 -23.10 14.64 3.28
C ASP A 50 -22.79 13.88 4.59
N ALA A 51 -23.70 13.05 5.07
CA ALA A 51 -23.52 12.25 6.28
C ALA A 51 -22.50 11.11 6.07
N GLY A 52 -22.58 10.39 4.95
CA GLY A 52 -21.64 9.30 4.62
C GLY A 52 -20.22 9.81 4.42
N LEU A 53 -20.05 10.90 3.67
CA LEU A 53 -18.76 11.56 3.48
C LEU A 53 -18.13 11.98 4.81
N LYS A 54 -18.95 12.49 5.74
CA LYS A 54 -18.48 12.92 7.06
C LYS A 54 -18.03 11.74 7.92
N ASP A 55 -18.73 10.61 7.86
CA ASP A 55 -18.37 9.41 8.62
C ASP A 55 -17.07 8.80 8.11
N GLU A 56 -16.88 8.70 6.80
CA GLU A 56 -15.64 8.21 6.18
C GLU A 56 -14.45 9.13 6.46
N TYR A 57 -14.67 10.43 6.41
CA TYR A 57 -13.66 11.43 6.79
C TYR A 57 -13.22 11.27 8.24
N ASN A 58 -14.18 11.15 9.17
CA ASN A 58 -13.89 10.96 10.59
C ASN A 58 -13.17 9.62 10.85
N GLU A 59 -13.54 8.56 10.13
CA GLU A 59 -12.87 7.26 10.22
C GLU A 59 -11.42 7.34 9.71
N ALA A 60 -11.16 8.07 8.61
CA ALA A 60 -9.81 8.29 8.11
C ALA A 60 -8.94 9.06 9.12
N LEU A 61 -9.50 10.07 9.81
CA LEU A 61 -8.80 10.78 10.91
C LEU A 61 -8.52 9.85 12.10
N GLU A 62 -9.45 8.96 12.45
CA GLU A 62 -9.25 7.96 13.50
C GLU A 62 -8.12 6.98 13.11
N ILE A 63 -8.12 6.48 11.87
CA ILE A 63 -7.06 5.61 11.34
C ILE A 63 -5.71 6.33 11.40
N LYS A 64 -5.66 7.60 10.97
CA LYS A 64 -4.44 8.40 11.08
C LYS A 64 -3.91 8.47 12.52
N ARG A 65 -4.80 8.74 13.49
CA ARG A 65 -4.41 8.77 14.90
C ARG A 65 -3.82 7.43 15.35
N ILE A 66 -4.47 6.31 15.01
CA ILE A 66 -3.99 4.95 15.31
C ILE A 66 -2.61 4.71 14.69
N CYS A 67 -2.43 5.04 13.41
CA CYS A 67 -1.15 4.91 12.73
C CYS A 67 -0.03 5.70 13.43
N HIS A 68 -0.29 6.97 13.75
CA HIS A 68 0.69 7.83 14.45
C HIS A 68 1.05 7.32 15.84
N GLU A 69 0.08 6.82 16.62
CA GLU A 69 0.31 6.25 17.96
C GLU A 69 1.28 5.04 17.91
N HIS A 70 1.34 4.35 16.76
CA HIS A 70 2.19 3.20 16.56
C HIS A 70 3.43 3.50 15.69
N ASN A 71 3.65 4.75 15.29
CA ASN A 71 4.70 5.19 14.36
C ASN A 71 4.66 4.45 13.01
N VAL A 72 3.46 4.19 12.50
CA VAL A 72 3.20 3.55 11.20
C VAL A 72 2.75 4.64 10.22
N PRO A 73 3.40 4.82 9.06
CA PRO A 73 2.97 5.79 8.05
C PRO A 73 1.60 5.45 7.47
N LEU A 74 0.77 6.49 7.29
CA LEU A 74 -0.52 6.42 6.62
C LEU A 74 -0.44 6.97 5.19
N ILE A 75 -0.77 6.15 4.22
CA ILE A 75 -0.81 6.47 2.79
C ILE A 75 -2.26 6.52 2.29
N ILE A 76 -2.57 7.49 1.45
CA ILE A 76 -3.86 7.59 0.76
C ILE A 76 -3.71 7.12 -0.69
N ASN A 77 -4.62 6.25 -1.13
CA ASN A 77 -4.65 5.78 -2.52
C ASN A 77 -5.19 6.88 -3.45
N ASP A 78 -4.46 7.23 -4.50
CA ASP A 78 -4.80 8.10 -5.64
C ASP A 78 -5.17 9.56 -5.29
N ASN A 79 -5.81 9.81 -4.17
CA ASN A 79 -6.44 11.09 -3.84
C ASN A 79 -5.50 12.07 -3.10
N VAL A 80 -4.71 12.83 -3.86
CA VAL A 80 -3.78 13.84 -3.32
C VAL A 80 -4.49 14.94 -2.52
N PRO A 81 -5.60 15.54 -2.97
CA PRO A 81 -6.33 16.54 -2.18
C PRO A 81 -6.78 16.00 -0.81
N PHE A 82 -7.32 14.79 -0.76
CA PHE A 82 -7.74 14.18 0.49
C PHE A 82 -6.57 13.89 1.42
N ALA A 83 -5.42 13.43 0.89
CA ALA A 83 -4.21 13.22 1.68
C ALA A 83 -3.71 14.53 2.33
N ILE A 84 -3.81 15.66 1.61
CA ILE A 84 -3.47 16.99 2.14
C ILE A 84 -4.45 17.39 3.24
N ASP A 85 -5.74 17.23 3.00
CA ASP A 85 -6.80 17.66 3.90
C ASP A 85 -6.72 16.96 5.27
N ILE A 86 -6.55 15.64 5.29
CA ILE A 86 -6.35 14.90 6.54
C ILE A 86 -4.90 14.94 7.04
N ALA A 87 -3.99 15.61 6.33
CA ALA A 87 -2.55 15.65 6.60
C ALA A 87 -1.93 14.24 6.74
N ALA A 88 -2.26 13.30 5.82
CA ALA A 88 -1.67 11.97 5.76
C ALA A 88 -0.14 12.03 5.55
N ASP A 89 0.56 10.91 5.77
CA ASP A 89 2.01 10.85 5.60
C ASP A 89 2.41 10.77 4.11
N GLY A 90 1.49 10.34 3.24
CA GLY A 90 1.75 10.33 1.81
C GLY A 90 0.58 9.82 0.96
N VAL A 91 0.91 9.57 -0.32
CA VAL A 91 -0.01 9.03 -1.32
C VAL A 91 0.61 7.85 -2.08
N HIS A 92 -0.23 7.00 -2.65
CA HIS A 92 0.18 6.01 -3.65
C HIS A 92 -0.61 6.24 -4.94
N LEU A 93 0.10 6.40 -6.06
CA LEU A 93 -0.45 6.78 -7.36
C LEU A 93 -0.28 5.65 -8.39
N GLY A 94 -1.31 5.40 -9.17
CA GLY A 94 -1.26 4.55 -10.35
C GLY A 94 -0.73 5.30 -11.58
N GLN A 95 -0.65 4.57 -12.72
CA GLN A 95 -0.14 5.14 -13.97
C GLN A 95 -1.09 6.14 -14.63
N ASP A 96 -2.39 6.05 -14.29
CA ASP A 96 -3.46 6.88 -14.87
C ASP A 96 -3.87 8.01 -13.91
N ASP A 97 -3.25 8.09 -12.73
CA ASP A 97 -3.51 9.09 -11.71
C ASP A 97 -2.65 10.35 -11.90
N MET A 98 -2.64 11.24 -10.91
CA MET A 98 -1.81 12.44 -10.92
C MET A 98 -0.32 12.09 -11.11
N ASN A 99 0.37 12.85 -11.96
CA ASN A 99 1.81 12.66 -12.14
C ASN A 99 2.58 12.88 -10.82
N PRO A 100 3.56 12.03 -10.46
CA PRO A 100 4.30 12.15 -9.20
C PRO A 100 4.98 13.50 -8.99
N ALA A 101 5.52 14.11 -10.05
CA ALA A 101 6.16 15.43 -9.95
C ALA A 101 5.14 16.56 -9.69
N GLU A 102 3.88 16.42 -10.13
CA GLU A 102 2.80 17.34 -9.79
C GLU A 102 2.33 17.12 -8.36
N ALA A 103 2.15 15.87 -7.94
CA ALA A 103 1.82 15.52 -6.57
C ALA A 103 2.89 16.04 -5.59
N ARG A 104 4.18 15.93 -5.93
CA ARG A 104 5.29 16.47 -5.14
C ARG A 104 5.21 17.98 -4.93
N LYS A 105 4.80 18.74 -5.94
CA LYS A 105 4.60 20.20 -5.80
C LYS A 105 3.49 20.56 -4.82
N LEU A 106 2.44 19.75 -4.76
CA LEU A 106 1.31 19.96 -3.86
C LEU A 106 1.59 19.49 -2.43
N LEU A 107 2.23 18.33 -2.28
CA LEU A 107 2.50 17.68 -1.01
C LEU A 107 3.73 18.24 -0.27
N GLY A 108 4.69 18.80 -1.01
CA GLY A 108 6.00 19.20 -0.48
C GLY A 108 6.98 18.02 -0.39
N THR A 109 8.17 18.28 0.14
CA THR A 109 9.30 17.32 0.18
C THR A 109 9.21 16.29 1.28
N ASP A 110 8.40 16.55 2.32
CA ASP A 110 8.34 15.73 3.53
C ASP A 110 7.33 14.58 3.45
N LYS A 111 6.46 14.59 2.42
CA LYS A 111 5.43 13.57 2.22
C LYS A 111 5.91 12.45 1.32
N ILE A 112 5.43 11.25 1.59
CA ILE A 112 5.77 10.02 0.86
C ILE A 112 4.95 9.94 -0.41
N ILE A 113 5.59 9.65 -1.54
CA ILE A 113 4.92 9.36 -2.82
C ILE A 113 5.31 7.96 -3.27
N GLY A 114 4.35 7.03 -3.23
CA GLY A 114 4.48 5.73 -3.85
C GLY A 114 3.91 5.73 -5.26
N VAL A 115 4.48 4.95 -6.16
CA VAL A 115 4.01 4.83 -7.54
C VAL A 115 3.94 3.37 -7.98
N THR A 116 2.84 2.98 -8.63
CA THR A 116 2.73 1.68 -9.29
C THR A 116 3.61 1.64 -10.52
N ALA A 117 4.52 0.65 -10.63
CA ALA A 117 5.33 0.40 -11.83
C ALA A 117 5.25 -1.07 -12.24
N LYS A 118 5.01 -1.34 -13.53
CA LYS A 118 4.87 -2.68 -14.09
C LYS A 118 5.96 -3.02 -15.12
N THR A 119 6.79 -2.06 -15.48
CA THR A 119 7.94 -2.22 -16.37
C THR A 119 9.12 -1.42 -15.83
N VAL A 120 10.32 -1.75 -16.31
CA VAL A 120 11.56 -1.04 -15.96
C VAL A 120 11.48 0.44 -16.37
N GLU A 121 10.86 0.75 -17.52
CA GLU A 121 10.69 2.12 -17.99
C GLU A 121 9.78 2.93 -17.07
N GLN A 122 8.66 2.33 -16.61
CA GLN A 122 7.76 2.96 -15.65
C GLN A 122 8.46 3.20 -14.31
N ALA A 123 9.28 2.24 -13.86
CA ALA A 123 10.04 2.36 -12.62
C ALA A 123 11.03 3.52 -12.65
N LYS A 124 11.88 3.59 -13.70
CA LYS A 124 12.84 4.68 -13.89
C LYS A 124 12.18 6.03 -14.02
N ARG A 125 11.05 6.10 -14.72
CA ARG A 125 10.28 7.33 -14.87
C ARG A 125 9.70 7.78 -13.52
N ALA A 126 9.10 6.87 -12.76
CA ALA A 126 8.53 7.20 -11.45
C ALA A 126 9.60 7.73 -10.48
N GLU A 127 10.79 7.10 -10.46
CA GLU A 127 11.92 7.57 -9.68
C GLU A 127 12.38 8.96 -10.11
N ALA A 128 12.55 9.20 -11.43
CA ALA A 128 12.91 10.51 -11.97
C ALA A 128 11.87 11.60 -11.68
N ASP A 129 10.59 11.24 -11.61
CA ASP A 129 9.46 12.12 -11.27
C ASP A 129 9.30 12.32 -9.74
N GLY A 130 10.19 11.74 -8.91
CA GLY A 130 10.27 12.00 -7.47
C GLY A 130 9.43 11.05 -6.60
N ALA A 131 9.17 9.82 -7.05
CA ALA A 131 8.64 8.77 -6.20
C ALA A 131 9.64 8.38 -5.11
N ASP A 132 9.14 8.03 -3.91
CA ASP A 132 9.93 7.56 -2.78
C ASP A 132 9.99 6.02 -2.72
N TYR A 133 9.01 5.34 -3.31
CA TYR A 133 8.98 3.88 -3.45
C TYR A 133 8.09 3.45 -4.62
N LEU A 134 8.25 2.20 -5.04
CA LEU A 134 7.41 1.59 -6.08
C LEU A 134 6.59 0.42 -5.54
N GLY A 135 5.37 0.28 -6.08
CA GLY A 135 4.57 -0.94 -5.96
C GLY A 135 4.57 -1.69 -7.29
N SER A 136 5.10 -2.92 -7.33
CA SER A 136 5.25 -3.69 -8.56
C SER A 136 4.48 -5.02 -8.51
N GLY A 137 3.67 -5.25 -9.54
CA GLY A 137 2.79 -6.44 -9.62
C GLY A 137 1.78 -6.38 -10.78
N ALA A 138 0.87 -7.34 -10.84
CA ALA A 138 0.56 -8.39 -9.85
C ALA A 138 1.47 -9.63 -10.03
N VAL A 139 2.18 -10.04 -8.95
CA VAL A 139 3.16 -11.15 -9.07
C VAL A 139 2.52 -12.54 -9.11
N PHE A 140 1.40 -12.75 -8.44
CA PHE A 140 0.66 -14.03 -8.46
C PHE A 140 -0.77 -13.85 -9.00
N GLY A 141 -0.98 -12.85 -9.86
CA GLY A 141 -2.30 -12.49 -10.36
C GLY A 141 -3.08 -11.61 -9.39
N SER A 142 -4.34 -11.36 -9.68
CA SER A 142 -5.20 -10.53 -8.85
C SER A 142 -6.63 -11.04 -8.91
N THR A 143 -7.22 -11.27 -7.76
CA THR A 143 -8.66 -11.55 -7.64
C THR A 143 -9.51 -10.31 -7.89
N THR A 144 -8.91 -9.12 -7.77
CA THR A 144 -9.60 -7.82 -7.94
C THR A 144 -9.44 -7.23 -9.35
N LYS A 145 -8.50 -7.76 -10.18
CA LYS A 145 -8.28 -7.34 -11.59
C LYS A 145 -8.08 -8.59 -12.46
N LEU A 146 -9.18 -9.18 -12.93
CA LEU A 146 -9.23 -10.45 -13.65
C LEU A 146 -8.42 -10.53 -14.97
N ASN A 147 -7.98 -9.40 -15.54
CA ASN A 147 -7.27 -9.30 -16.82
C ASN A 147 -5.78 -8.92 -16.69
N ALA A 148 -5.21 -8.85 -15.49
CA ALA A 148 -3.81 -8.51 -15.33
C ALA A 148 -2.94 -9.76 -15.59
N LYS A 149 -2.06 -9.71 -16.61
CA LYS A 149 -1.03 -10.72 -16.78
C LYS A 149 -0.13 -10.72 -15.53
N PRO A 150 0.15 -11.89 -14.93
CA PRO A 150 1.07 -11.97 -13.81
C PRO A 150 2.44 -11.41 -14.19
N MET A 151 3.04 -10.64 -13.28
CA MET A 151 4.44 -10.21 -13.40
C MET A 151 5.35 -11.39 -13.05
N THR A 152 6.38 -11.66 -13.86
CA THR A 152 7.36 -12.69 -13.52
C THR A 152 8.32 -12.20 -12.43
N LYS A 153 8.95 -13.12 -11.71
CA LYS A 153 9.97 -12.79 -10.71
C LYS A 153 11.21 -12.16 -11.33
N GLU A 154 11.53 -12.58 -12.55
CA GLU A 154 12.63 -12.01 -13.34
C GLU A 154 12.37 -10.53 -13.63
N LEU A 155 11.18 -10.18 -14.11
CA LEU A 155 10.80 -8.78 -14.34
C LEU A 155 10.77 -7.98 -13.03
N LEU A 156 10.28 -8.58 -11.93
CA LEU A 156 10.32 -7.91 -10.63
C LEU A 156 11.77 -7.60 -10.20
N ARG A 157 12.70 -8.54 -10.40
CA ARG A 157 14.14 -8.33 -10.15
C ARG A 157 14.72 -7.27 -11.07
N GLU A 158 14.43 -7.31 -12.35
CA GLU A 158 14.86 -6.26 -13.29
C GLU A 158 14.40 -4.88 -12.86
N ILE A 159 13.18 -4.75 -12.34
CA ILE A 159 12.66 -3.49 -11.79
C ILE A 159 13.43 -3.07 -10.55
N THR A 160 13.67 -3.97 -9.60
CA THR A 160 14.41 -3.64 -8.36
C THR A 160 15.86 -3.27 -8.60
N GLU A 161 16.50 -3.90 -9.61
CA GLU A 161 17.88 -3.59 -10.01
C GLU A 161 18.02 -2.29 -10.82
N ALA A 162 16.90 -1.80 -11.39
CA ALA A 162 16.90 -0.66 -12.29
C ALA A 162 16.74 0.71 -11.61
N VAL A 163 16.40 0.73 -10.30
CA VAL A 163 16.13 1.94 -9.50
C VAL A 163 16.80 1.87 -8.14
N ASP A 164 17.10 3.03 -7.57
CA ASP A 164 17.68 3.15 -6.22
C ASP A 164 16.59 3.21 -5.12
N ILE A 165 15.37 3.60 -5.48
CA ILE A 165 14.24 3.64 -4.53
C ILE A 165 13.69 2.24 -4.24
N PRO A 166 13.20 1.98 -3.01
CA PRO A 166 12.71 0.65 -2.64
C PRO A 166 11.46 0.24 -3.42
N VAL A 167 11.33 -1.05 -3.69
CA VAL A 167 10.21 -1.66 -4.39
C VAL A 167 9.50 -2.65 -3.48
N VAL A 168 8.16 -2.58 -3.41
CA VAL A 168 7.32 -3.61 -2.78
C VAL A 168 6.62 -4.44 -3.82
N ALA A 169 6.56 -5.76 -3.60
CA ALA A 169 5.78 -6.65 -4.46
C ALA A 169 4.30 -6.62 -4.04
N ILE A 170 3.39 -6.67 -5.02
CA ILE A 170 1.95 -6.69 -4.79
C ILE A 170 1.24 -7.65 -5.75
N GLY A 171 0.09 -8.16 -5.32
CA GLY A 171 -0.87 -8.91 -6.13
C GLY A 171 -0.79 -10.42 -5.95
N GLY A 172 -1.84 -10.98 -5.34
CA GLY A 172 -2.02 -12.41 -5.09
C GLY A 172 -1.06 -13.03 -4.08
N ILE A 173 -0.31 -12.20 -3.34
CA ILE A 173 0.64 -12.65 -2.32
C ILE A 173 -0.12 -13.11 -1.07
N ASN A 174 0.32 -14.23 -0.48
CA ASN A 174 -0.17 -14.82 0.76
C ASN A 174 0.96 -15.58 1.47
N ALA A 175 0.68 -16.20 2.62
CA ALA A 175 1.69 -16.92 3.41
C ALA A 175 2.35 -18.08 2.64
N ASP A 176 1.60 -18.77 1.77
CA ASP A 176 2.10 -19.95 1.03
C ASP A 176 3.11 -19.58 -0.07
N ASN A 177 2.95 -18.40 -0.69
CA ASN A 177 3.73 -18.03 -1.87
C ASN A 177 4.76 -16.90 -1.63
N ALA A 178 4.62 -16.09 -0.56
CA ALA A 178 5.48 -14.94 -0.29
C ALA A 178 6.97 -15.32 -0.21
N VAL A 179 7.29 -16.45 0.42
CA VAL A 179 8.69 -16.94 0.55
C VAL A 179 9.36 -17.11 -0.82
N THR A 180 8.60 -17.37 -1.87
CA THR A 180 9.16 -17.55 -3.22
C THR A 180 9.67 -16.23 -3.84
N LEU A 181 9.46 -15.09 -3.20
CA LEU A 181 9.95 -13.78 -3.62
C LEU A 181 11.36 -13.47 -3.10
N GLU A 182 11.94 -14.36 -2.29
CA GLU A 182 13.34 -14.27 -1.86
C GLU A 182 14.28 -14.07 -3.06
N GLY A 183 15.27 -13.19 -2.91
CA GLY A 183 16.26 -12.88 -3.94
C GLY A 183 15.75 -12.01 -5.09
N THR A 184 14.53 -11.46 -5.03
CA THR A 184 14.04 -10.50 -6.03
C THR A 184 14.44 -9.05 -5.74
N GLY A 185 15.08 -8.76 -4.60
CA GLY A 185 15.54 -7.42 -4.22
C GLY A 185 14.45 -6.50 -3.66
N ILE A 186 13.25 -7.01 -3.41
CA ILE A 186 12.15 -6.21 -2.85
C ILE A 186 12.43 -5.74 -1.42
N ALA A 187 11.85 -4.61 -1.05
CA ALA A 187 11.89 -4.05 0.30
C ALA A 187 10.79 -4.62 1.22
N GLY A 188 9.80 -5.31 0.65
CA GLY A 188 8.68 -5.88 1.37
C GLY A 188 7.53 -6.25 0.45
N ILE A 189 6.37 -6.55 1.05
CA ILE A 189 5.17 -6.97 0.35
C ILE A 189 3.96 -6.09 0.71
N ALA A 190 3.13 -5.79 -0.29
CA ALA A 190 1.89 -5.06 -0.13
C ALA A 190 0.69 -6.00 -0.29
N LEU A 191 -0.21 -5.99 0.68
CA LEU A 191 -1.26 -7.00 0.84
C LEU A 191 -2.62 -6.35 1.09
N VAL A 192 -3.65 -6.95 0.51
CA VAL A 192 -5.07 -6.61 0.75
C VAL A 192 -5.75 -7.80 1.42
N GLY A 193 -6.27 -8.74 0.64
CA GLY A 193 -7.08 -9.86 1.13
C GLY A 193 -6.33 -10.83 2.05
N ALA A 194 -5.03 -11.03 1.87
CA ALA A 194 -4.25 -11.92 2.73
C ALA A 194 -4.25 -11.49 4.22
N ILE A 195 -4.48 -10.20 4.48
CA ILE A 195 -4.66 -9.66 5.84
C ILE A 195 -6.14 -9.49 6.16
N PHE A 196 -6.86 -8.68 5.37
CA PHE A 196 -8.19 -8.18 5.74
C PHE A 196 -9.34 -9.17 5.47
N ALA A 197 -9.13 -10.20 4.63
CA ALA A 197 -10.10 -11.30 4.45
C ALA A 197 -9.95 -12.41 5.49
N SER A 198 -8.91 -12.35 6.35
CA SER A 198 -8.70 -13.35 7.40
C SER A 198 -9.71 -13.19 8.53
N ALA A 199 -10.13 -14.32 9.12
CA ALA A 199 -10.94 -14.32 10.32
C ALA A 199 -10.18 -13.79 11.56
N ASP A 200 -8.84 -13.85 11.55
CA ASP A 200 -7.95 -13.27 12.55
C ASP A 200 -6.89 -12.40 11.84
N ILE A 201 -7.24 -11.12 11.67
CA ILE A 201 -6.40 -10.12 11.00
C ILE A 201 -5.03 -9.99 11.68
N LYS A 202 -5.01 -9.99 13.01
CA LYS A 202 -3.76 -9.84 13.78
C LYS A 202 -2.84 -11.04 13.62
N ALA A 203 -3.37 -12.26 13.65
CA ALA A 203 -2.59 -13.46 13.43
C ALA A 203 -2.05 -13.53 11.98
N ALA A 204 -2.89 -13.22 10.99
CA ALA A 204 -2.48 -13.19 9.58
C ALA A 204 -1.37 -12.14 9.32
N ALA A 205 -1.50 -10.94 9.87
CA ALA A 205 -0.47 -9.91 9.75
C ALA A 205 0.84 -10.35 10.42
N ARG A 206 0.79 -11.01 11.58
CA ARG A 206 1.99 -11.51 12.28
C ARG A 206 2.71 -12.58 11.48
N GLU A 207 1.99 -13.57 10.97
CA GLU A 207 2.57 -14.61 10.11
C GLU A 207 3.27 -14.02 8.89
N LEU A 208 2.63 -13.07 8.22
CA LEU A 208 3.19 -12.39 7.05
C LEU A 208 4.40 -11.50 7.39
N ALA A 209 4.39 -10.85 8.56
CA ALA A 209 5.54 -10.08 9.05
C ALA A 209 6.78 -10.97 9.28
N GLU A 210 6.58 -12.17 9.86
CA GLU A 210 7.65 -13.16 10.08
C GLU A 210 8.19 -13.72 8.74
N ILE A 211 7.35 -13.83 7.71
CA ILE A 211 7.78 -14.23 6.36
C ILE A 211 8.61 -13.11 5.72
N CYS A 212 8.21 -11.85 5.90
CA CYS A 212 8.97 -10.71 5.40
C CYS A 212 10.41 -10.68 5.92
N ASP A 213 10.65 -11.10 7.17
CA ASP A 213 12.00 -11.19 7.74
C ASP A 213 12.91 -12.21 7.03
N LYS A 214 12.32 -13.14 6.28
CA LYS A 214 13.06 -14.20 5.58
C LYS A 214 13.35 -13.87 4.11
N ILE A 215 12.59 -12.94 3.52
CA ILE A 215 12.66 -12.61 2.08
C ILE A 215 13.36 -11.29 1.76
N GLN A 216 13.79 -10.55 2.77
CA GLN A 216 14.54 -9.27 2.64
C GLN A 216 16.04 -9.45 2.54
#